data_2d0bd0953445d1b6305b5fb23a3fa391
#
_entry.id   2d0bd0953445d1b6305b5fb23a3fa391
#
_cell.length_a   1.000
_cell.length_b   1.000
_cell.length_c   1.000
_cell.angle_alpha   90.00
_cell.angle_beta   90.00
_cell.angle_gamma   90.00
#
_symmetry.space_group_name_H-M   'P 1'
#
loop_
_entity.id
_entity.type
_entity.pdbx_description
1 polymer ?
#
loop_
_entity_poly.entity_id
_entity_poly.type
_entity_poly.pdbx_seq_one_letter_code
_entity_poly.pdbx_strand_id
1 'polypeptide(L)'
;MAGLGQRFDATAHDTQQNDHAELPNGIYKLEIEASDVGPTKAGNGTILKTTMVVIEPESLKGRKLFTTYNLENSNPQAQEIGQKQFASLCRAVGVSAVEDSEELHFLAFTAKVGLGKAQNGYAARAEIKRYFFEDEGNVPAPAIDANQPAPQPAAANDNRRTAASNDNKPAAAAAGTTRRPWGSK
;
A
#
# COMPACT_ATOMS: atom_id res chain seq x y z
N MET A 1 38.90 -0.55 2.25
CA MET A 1 38.42 0.81 1.96
C MET A 1 37.72 0.75 0.61
N ALA A 2 36.44 1.14 0.55
CA ALA A 2 35.67 1.16 -0.70
C ALA A 2 35.73 2.59 -1.27
N GLY A 3 36.64 2.84 -2.20
CA GLY A 3 36.73 4.11 -2.92
C GLY A 3 35.67 4.20 -4.00
N LEU A 4 35.03 5.37 -4.18
CA LEU A 4 34.05 5.63 -5.22
C LEU A 4 34.67 5.75 -6.64
N GLY A 5 35.99 5.60 -6.77
CA GLY A 5 36.71 5.69 -8.05
C GLY A 5 36.86 7.10 -8.62
N GLN A 6 35.93 8.00 -8.30
CA GLN A 6 35.98 9.43 -8.64
C GLN A 6 35.27 10.27 -7.56
N ARG A 7 35.55 11.58 -7.57
CA ARG A 7 34.89 12.52 -6.66
C ARG A 7 33.42 12.65 -7.07
N PHE A 8 32.51 12.30 -6.15
CA PHE A 8 31.09 12.52 -6.30
C PHE A 8 30.72 13.87 -5.68
N ASP A 9 30.10 14.74 -6.45
CA ASP A 9 29.59 16.02 -6.00
C ASP A 9 28.07 15.89 -5.73
N ALA A 10 27.72 15.77 -4.46
CA ALA A 10 26.32 15.64 -4.06
C ALA A 10 25.50 16.92 -4.29
N THR A 11 26.16 18.09 -4.41
CA THR A 11 25.45 19.37 -4.62
C THR A 11 24.98 19.56 -6.05
N ALA A 12 25.54 18.79 -6.98
CA ALA A 12 25.13 18.78 -8.39
C ALA A 12 23.85 17.98 -8.65
N HIS A 13 23.33 17.29 -7.62
CA HIS A 13 22.13 16.45 -7.74
C HIS A 13 20.99 17.03 -6.91
N ASP A 14 19.78 16.97 -7.48
CA ASP A 14 18.57 17.32 -6.75
C ASP A 14 18.34 16.31 -5.62
N THR A 15 18.37 16.82 -4.37
CA THR A 15 18.15 16.04 -3.16
C THR A 15 16.74 16.25 -2.59
N GLN A 16 15.84 16.90 -3.32
CA GLN A 16 14.46 17.03 -2.87
C GLN A 16 13.83 15.63 -2.78
N GLN A 17 13.54 15.23 -1.56
CA GLN A 17 12.71 14.07 -1.31
C GLN A 17 11.28 14.45 -1.73
N ASN A 18 10.85 13.96 -2.87
CA ASN A 18 9.44 14.03 -3.21
C ASN A 18 8.68 13.21 -2.17
N ASP A 19 8.00 13.88 -1.28
CA ASP A 19 7.00 13.25 -0.43
C ASP A 19 5.97 12.59 -1.35
N HIS A 20 6.11 11.28 -1.51
CA HIS A 20 5.19 10.48 -2.30
C HIS A 20 3.90 10.26 -1.49
N ALA A 21 3.16 11.36 -1.24
CA ALA A 21 1.81 11.24 -0.73
C ALA A 21 1.02 10.30 -1.65
N GLU A 22 0.20 9.42 -1.09
CA GLU A 22 -0.66 8.54 -1.87
C GLU A 22 -1.52 9.35 -2.85
N LEU A 23 -1.94 8.72 -3.96
CA LEU A 23 -2.83 9.38 -4.90
C LEU A 23 -4.14 9.78 -4.19
N PRO A 24 -4.59 11.03 -4.31
CA PRO A 24 -5.87 11.45 -3.74
C PRO A 24 -7.03 10.66 -4.36
N ASN A 25 -8.17 10.61 -3.67
CA ASN A 25 -9.37 10.00 -4.23
C ASN A 25 -9.81 10.78 -5.48
N GLY A 26 -10.17 10.06 -6.53
CA GLY A 26 -10.58 10.69 -7.79
C GLY A 26 -10.78 9.70 -8.91
N ILE A 27 -11.07 10.26 -10.07
CA ILE A 27 -11.18 9.53 -11.34
C ILE A 27 -9.94 9.87 -12.15
N TYR A 28 -9.26 8.84 -12.62
CA TYR A 28 -7.99 8.93 -13.30
C TYR A 28 -8.04 8.23 -14.63
N LYS A 29 -7.34 8.78 -15.61
CA LYS A 29 -6.94 8.06 -16.79
C LYS A 29 -5.55 7.49 -16.55
N LEU A 30 -5.44 6.20 -16.67
CA LEU A 30 -4.26 5.41 -16.34
C LEU A 30 -3.81 4.60 -17.54
N GLU A 31 -2.54 4.22 -17.56
CA GLU A 31 -2.01 3.18 -18.44
C GLU A 31 -1.07 2.26 -17.65
N ILE A 32 -0.87 1.04 -18.12
CA ILE A 32 0.09 0.11 -17.53
C ILE A 32 1.45 0.38 -18.19
N GLU A 33 2.44 0.76 -17.39
CA GLU A 33 3.81 0.99 -17.82
C GLU A 33 4.64 -0.30 -17.78
N ALA A 34 4.39 -1.14 -16.77
CA ALA A 34 5.12 -2.38 -16.56
C ALA A 34 4.26 -3.41 -15.82
N SER A 35 4.54 -4.66 -16.07
CA SER A 35 3.92 -5.79 -15.36
C SER A 35 4.95 -6.89 -15.07
N ASP A 36 4.69 -7.67 -14.03
CA ASP A 36 5.51 -8.80 -13.62
C ASP A 36 4.60 -9.92 -13.09
N VAL A 37 4.78 -11.12 -13.62
CA VAL A 37 4.07 -12.32 -13.17
C VAL A 37 5.01 -13.18 -12.35
N GLY A 38 4.60 -13.51 -11.14
CA GLY A 38 5.44 -14.28 -10.25
C GLY A 38 4.66 -14.98 -9.14
N PRO A 39 5.35 -15.80 -8.34
CA PRO A 39 4.70 -16.50 -7.24
C PRO A 39 4.23 -15.53 -6.15
N THR A 40 3.20 -15.93 -5.41
CA THR A 40 2.81 -15.26 -4.17
C THR A 40 3.95 -15.36 -3.15
N LYS A 41 4.00 -14.42 -2.20
CA LYS A 41 5.01 -14.45 -1.11
C LYS A 41 4.99 -15.75 -0.31
N ALA A 42 3.84 -16.40 -0.22
CA ALA A 42 3.67 -17.68 0.47
C ALA A 42 3.97 -18.90 -0.44
N GLY A 43 4.26 -18.70 -1.73
CA GLY A 43 4.53 -19.76 -2.70
C GLY A 43 3.30 -20.63 -3.06
N ASN A 44 2.10 -20.15 -2.73
CA ASN A 44 0.84 -20.89 -2.86
C ASN A 44 -0.04 -20.43 -4.03
N GLY A 45 0.51 -19.71 -4.98
CA GLY A 45 -0.20 -19.22 -6.15
C GLY A 45 0.64 -18.30 -7.02
N THR A 46 -0.01 -17.74 -8.05
CA THR A 46 0.57 -16.82 -9.03
C THR A 46 -0.12 -15.46 -8.95
N ILE A 47 0.65 -14.39 -8.96
CA ILE A 47 0.16 -13.01 -8.96
C ILE A 47 0.71 -12.25 -10.17
N LEU A 48 -0.12 -11.38 -10.71
CA LEU A 48 0.29 -10.33 -11.62
C LEU A 48 0.44 -9.04 -10.84
N LYS A 49 1.60 -8.43 -10.88
CA LYS A 49 1.88 -7.09 -10.36
C LYS A 49 1.90 -6.12 -11.51
N THR A 50 1.22 -5.01 -11.40
CA THR A 50 1.20 -3.97 -12.42
C THR A 50 1.67 -2.65 -11.81
N THR A 51 2.49 -1.94 -12.58
CA THR A 51 2.84 -0.54 -12.35
C THR A 51 2.06 0.28 -13.36
N MET A 52 1.15 1.09 -12.86
CA MET A 52 0.32 1.97 -13.66
C MET A 52 0.80 3.40 -13.50
N VAL A 53 0.70 4.18 -14.56
CA VAL A 53 1.04 5.60 -14.56
C VAL A 53 -0.20 6.44 -14.82
N VAL A 54 -0.31 7.57 -14.13
CA VAL A 54 -1.40 8.54 -14.31
C VAL A 54 -1.11 9.35 -15.59
N ILE A 55 -2.08 9.36 -16.51
CA ILE A 55 -2.07 10.20 -17.70
C ILE A 55 -2.83 11.50 -17.43
N GLU A 56 -3.98 11.40 -16.79
CA GLU A 56 -4.85 12.50 -16.39
C GLU A 56 -5.40 12.29 -14.96
N PRO A 57 -5.59 13.38 -14.18
CA PRO A 57 -5.41 14.79 -14.52
C PRO A 57 -3.93 15.21 -14.61
N GLU A 58 -3.64 16.27 -15.37
CA GLU A 58 -2.28 16.75 -15.64
C GLU A 58 -1.49 17.09 -14.37
N SER A 59 -2.17 17.56 -13.32
CA SER A 59 -1.55 17.88 -12.02
C SER A 59 -0.89 16.68 -11.31
N LEU A 60 -1.28 15.46 -11.68
CA LEU A 60 -0.78 14.22 -11.10
C LEU A 60 -0.16 13.28 -12.14
N LYS A 61 0.01 13.76 -13.37
CA LYS A 61 0.62 13.01 -14.46
C LYS A 61 1.99 12.47 -14.10
N GLY A 62 2.26 11.25 -14.51
CA GLY A 62 3.50 10.55 -14.18
C GLY A 62 3.53 9.91 -12.79
N ARG A 63 2.52 10.14 -11.93
CA ARG A 63 2.41 9.45 -10.65
C ARG A 63 2.10 7.98 -10.87
N LYS A 64 2.68 7.13 -10.05
CA LYS A 64 2.55 5.68 -10.18
C LYS A 64 1.55 5.11 -9.18
N LEU A 65 0.80 4.11 -9.65
CA LEU A 65 -0.10 3.28 -8.86
C LEU A 65 0.31 1.81 -9.03
N PHE A 66 0.46 1.11 -7.92
CA PHE A 66 0.84 -0.30 -7.92
C PHE A 66 -0.37 -1.15 -7.55
N THR A 67 -0.68 -2.12 -8.40
CA THR A 67 -1.80 -3.05 -8.19
C THR A 67 -1.33 -4.49 -8.33
N THR A 68 -1.96 -5.40 -7.62
CA THR A 68 -1.64 -6.82 -7.66
C THR A 68 -2.93 -7.62 -7.84
N TYR A 69 -2.92 -8.57 -8.77
CA TYR A 69 -4.03 -9.47 -9.06
C TYR A 69 -3.65 -10.91 -8.75
N ASN A 70 -4.47 -11.61 -7.99
CA ASN A 70 -4.29 -13.05 -7.77
C ASN A 70 -4.83 -13.81 -9.00
N LEU A 71 -3.94 -14.32 -9.83
CA LEU A 71 -4.33 -15.14 -10.99
C LEU A 71 -4.62 -16.57 -10.57
N GLU A 72 -3.78 -17.12 -9.69
CA GLU A 72 -3.93 -18.43 -9.06
C GLU A 72 -3.68 -18.31 -7.57
N ASN A 73 -4.44 -19.04 -6.77
CA ASN A 73 -4.27 -19.06 -5.32
C ASN A 73 -4.85 -20.34 -4.75
N SER A 74 -4.21 -20.91 -3.72
CA SER A 74 -4.74 -22.05 -2.97
C SER A 74 -6.06 -21.75 -2.26
N ASN A 75 -6.36 -20.46 -2.00
CA ASN A 75 -7.67 -20.02 -1.54
C ASN A 75 -8.53 -19.65 -2.75
N PRO A 76 -9.60 -20.43 -3.06
CA PRO A 76 -10.46 -20.21 -4.23
C PRO A 76 -11.14 -18.85 -4.25
N GLN A 77 -11.51 -18.32 -3.07
CA GLN A 77 -12.15 -17.02 -2.96
C GLN A 77 -11.18 -15.88 -3.32
N ALA A 78 -9.93 -15.96 -2.87
CA ALA A 78 -8.90 -14.98 -3.21
C ALA A 78 -8.58 -15.01 -4.71
N GLN A 79 -8.54 -16.20 -5.31
CA GLN A 79 -8.36 -16.38 -6.75
C GLN A 79 -9.53 -15.77 -7.54
N GLU A 80 -10.76 -16.09 -7.18
CA GLU A 80 -11.97 -15.58 -7.86
C GLU A 80 -12.01 -14.05 -7.83
N ILE A 81 -11.73 -13.44 -6.68
CA ILE A 81 -11.67 -11.97 -6.55
C ILE A 81 -10.58 -11.39 -7.45
N GLY A 82 -9.38 -11.95 -7.43
CA GLY A 82 -8.25 -11.48 -8.24
C GLY A 82 -8.54 -11.60 -9.74
N GLN A 83 -9.08 -12.73 -10.18
CA GLN A 83 -9.47 -12.96 -11.57
C GLN A 83 -10.59 -12.02 -12.04
N LYS A 84 -11.60 -11.74 -11.20
CA LYS A 84 -12.64 -10.75 -11.49
C LYS A 84 -12.07 -9.34 -11.63
N GLN A 85 -11.14 -8.96 -10.76
CA GLN A 85 -10.48 -7.66 -10.86
C GLN A 85 -9.63 -7.55 -12.13
N PHE A 86 -8.91 -8.60 -12.49
CA PHE A 86 -8.11 -8.64 -13.70
C PHE A 86 -8.99 -8.62 -14.96
N ALA A 87 -10.08 -9.37 -14.98
CA ALA A 87 -11.06 -9.33 -16.08
C ALA A 87 -11.68 -7.93 -16.25
N SER A 88 -11.92 -7.22 -15.13
CA SER A 88 -12.39 -5.83 -15.19
C SER A 88 -11.33 -4.88 -15.77
N LEU A 89 -10.06 -5.10 -15.48
CA LEU A 89 -8.97 -4.36 -16.11
C LEU A 89 -8.94 -4.62 -17.62
N CYS A 90 -8.93 -5.89 -18.06
CA CYS A 90 -8.93 -6.26 -19.47
C CYS A 90 -10.11 -5.63 -20.23
N ARG A 91 -11.32 -5.67 -19.65
CA ARG A 91 -12.50 -5.03 -20.22
C ARG A 91 -12.34 -3.50 -20.31
N ALA A 92 -11.76 -2.86 -19.28
CA ALA A 92 -11.56 -1.41 -19.28
C ALA A 92 -10.55 -0.95 -20.35
N VAL A 93 -9.58 -1.81 -20.66
CA VAL A 93 -8.60 -1.61 -21.73
C VAL A 93 -9.14 -1.99 -23.10
N GLY A 94 -10.28 -2.69 -23.16
CA GLY A 94 -10.91 -3.15 -24.39
C GLY A 94 -10.34 -4.46 -24.95
N VAL A 95 -9.63 -5.24 -24.11
CA VAL A 95 -9.04 -6.53 -24.49
C VAL A 95 -9.90 -7.66 -23.92
N SER A 96 -10.38 -8.57 -24.78
CA SER A 96 -11.24 -9.69 -24.37
C SER A 96 -10.49 -10.97 -24.00
N ALA A 97 -9.30 -11.16 -24.53
CA ALA A 97 -8.42 -12.28 -24.23
C ALA A 97 -6.98 -11.79 -24.25
N VAL A 98 -6.16 -12.25 -23.32
CA VAL A 98 -4.76 -11.87 -23.16
C VAL A 98 -3.96 -13.10 -22.81
N GLU A 99 -2.87 -13.34 -23.52
CA GLU A 99 -1.91 -14.40 -23.24
C GLU A 99 -0.68 -13.86 -22.52
N ASP A 100 -0.26 -12.63 -22.86
CA ASP A 100 0.86 -11.94 -22.24
C ASP A 100 0.40 -10.61 -21.61
N SER A 101 0.84 -10.36 -20.40
CA SER A 101 0.51 -9.11 -19.70
C SER A 101 1.06 -7.85 -20.39
N GLU A 102 2.08 -7.99 -21.24
CA GLU A 102 2.63 -6.90 -22.03
C GLU A 102 1.64 -6.37 -23.08
N GLU A 103 0.69 -7.20 -23.52
CA GLU A 103 -0.37 -6.77 -24.45
C GLU A 103 -1.27 -5.65 -23.87
N LEU A 104 -1.28 -5.53 -22.55
CA LEU A 104 -2.05 -4.49 -21.84
C LEU A 104 -1.26 -3.20 -21.63
N HIS A 105 0.05 -3.18 -21.99
CA HIS A 105 0.88 -2.01 -21.75
C HIS A 105 0.51 -0.86 -22.68
N PHE A 106 0.60 0.35 -22.14
CA PHE A 106 0.36 1.63 -22.84
C PHE A 106 -1.04 1.78 -23.43
N LEU A 107 -1.97 0.93 -23.01
CA LEU A 107 -3.39 1.08 -23.32
C LEU A 107 -4.06 1.88 -22.19
N ALA A 108 -4.62 3.02 -22.57
CA ALA A 108 -5.25 3.93 -21.61
C ALA A 108 -6.63 3.44 -21.17
N PHE A 109 -6.93 3.54 -19.90
CA PHE A 109 -8.25 3.24 -19.34
C PHE A 109 -8.60 4.21 -18.22
N THR A 110 -9.88 4.31 -17.88
CA THR A 110 -10.37 5.17 -16.81
C THR A 110 -10.78 4.36 -15.61
N ALA A 111 -10.33 4.79 -14.44
CA ALA A 111 -10.67 4.13 -13.18
C ALA A 111 -10.86 5.13 -12.04
N LYS A 112 -11.73 4.77 -11.08
CA LYS A 112 -11.83 5.45 -9.80
C LYS A 112 -10.78 4.90 -8.85
N VAL A 113 -9.91 5.77 -8.38
CA VAL A 113 -8.89 5.47 -7.36
C VAL A 113 -9.34 6.05 -6.03
N GLY A 114 -9.07 5.35 -4.96
CA GLY A 114 -9.36 5.81 -3.62
C GLY A 114 -8.46 5.14 -2.60
N LEU A 115 -8.34 5.73 -1.42
CA LEU A 115 -7.59 5.14 -0.34
C LEU A 115 -8.21 3.80 0.10
N GLY A 116 -7.37 2.80 0.20
CA GLY A 116 -7.69 1.51 0.80
C GLY A 116 -7.83 1.61 2.32
N LYS A 117 -7.87 0.47 2.97
CA LYS A 117 -7.85 0.39 4.44
C LYS A 117 -6.41 0.20 4.93
N ALA A 118 -6.04 0.90 5.99
CA ALA A 118 -4.80 0.61 6.70
C ALA A 118 -4.86 -0.83 7.25
N GLN A 119 -3.86 -1.64 6.97
CA GLN A 119 -3.81 -3.05 7.39
C GLN A 119 -2.42 -3.41 7.90
N ASN A 120 -2.36 -4.27 8.91
CA ASN A 120 -1.10 -4.84 9.43
C ASN A 120 -0.01 -3.80 9.78
N GLY A 121 -0.41 -2.62 10.28
CA GLY A 121 0.54 -1.55 10.64
C GLY A 121 1.06 -0.72 9.46
N TYR A 122 0.58 -0.99 8.25
CA TYR A 122 0.87 -0.16 7.07
C TYR A 122 -0.20 0.90 6.88
N ALA A 123 0.22 2.10 6.47
CA ALA A 123 -0.68 3.17 6.09
C ALA A 123 -1.60 2.74 4.93
N ALA A 124 -2.78 3.36 4.85
CA ALA A 124 -3.68 3.17 3.72
C ALA A 124 -2.97 3.58 2.41
N ARG A 125 -3.12 2.76 1.37
CA ARG A 125 -2.56 3.02 0.05
C ARG A 125 -3.66 3.29 -0.96
N ALA A 126 -3.32 4.03 -2.00
CA ALA A 126 -4.20 4.21 -3.13
C ALA A 126 -4.46 2.87 -3.82
N GLU A 127 -5.71 2.58 -4.11
CA GLU A 127 -6.14 1.37 -4.81
C GLU A 127 -7.28 1.67 -5.78
N ILE A 128 -7.42 0.86 -6.82
CA ILE A 128 -8.53 0.99 -7.76
C ILE A 128 -9.80 0.50 -7.08
N LYS A 129 -10.80 1.37 -7.01
CA LYS A 129 -12.12 1.06 -6.44
C LYS A 129 -13.12 0.62 -7.50
N ARG A 130 -12.99 1.15 -8.72
CA ARG A 130 -13.89 0.85 -9.83
C ARG A 130 -13.20 1.13 -11.16
N TYR A 131 -13.42 0.26 -12.13
CA TYR A 131 -13.11 0.49 -13.54
C TYR A 131 -14.31 1.10 -14.26
N PHE A 132 -14.07 1.93 -15.24
CA PHE A 132 -15.09 2.43 -16.17
C PHE A 132 -14.85 1.79 -17.53
N PHE A 133 -15.93 1.43 -18.19
CA PHE A 133 -15.89 0.69 -19.44
C PHE A 133 -16.42 1.55 -20.57
N GLU A 134 -15.68 1.62 -21.67
CA GLU A 134 -16.08 2.40 -22.84
C GLU A 134 -17.36 1.87 -23.49
N ASP A 135 -17.60 0.56 -23.43
CA ASP A 135 -18.79 -0.12 -23.94
C ASP A 135 -20.08 0.30 -23.20
N GLU A 136 -19.99 0.80 -21.99
CA GLU A 136 -21.15 1.32 -21.21
C GLU A 136 -21.48 2.79 -21.55
N GLY A 137 -20.64 3.48 -22.34
CA GLY A 137 -20.88 4.85 -22.82
C GLY A 137 -20.94 5.92 -21.74
N ASN A 138 -20.56 5.62 -20.51
CA ASN A 138 -20.60 6.55 -19.37
C ASN A 138 -19.24 6.62 -18.66
N VAL A 139 -18.20 6.94 -19.41
CA VAL A 139 -16.86 7.16 -18.84
C VAL A 139 -16.76 8.60 -18.35
N PRO A 140 -16.64 8.82 -17.05
CA PRO A 140 -16.55 10.17 -16.51
C PRO A 140 -15.19 10.78 -16.81
N ALA A 141 -15.17 12.12 -16.93
CA ALA A 141 -13.92 12.85 -17.10
C ALA A 141 -13.00 12.68 -15.86
N PRO A 142 -11.68 12.56 -16.05
CA PRO A 142 -10.73 12.53 -14.96
C PRO A 142 -10.82 13.77 -14.08
N ALA A 143 -11.00 13.57 -12.76
CA ALA A 143 -11.12 14.64 -11.79
C ALA A 143 -10.73 14.13 -10.38
N ILE A 144 -10.12 15.02 -9.59
CA ILE A 144 -9.84 14.75 -8.18
C ILE A 144 -11.12 15.02 -7.38
N ASP A 145 -11.50 14.09 -6.50
CA ASP A 145 -12.67 14.27 -5.63
C ASP A 145 -12.46 15.47 -4.70
N ALA A 146 -13.48 16.34 -4.57
CA ALA A 146 -13.42 17.51 -3.69
C ALA A 146 -13.31 17.13 -2.20
N ASN A 147 -13.88 15.97 -1.82
CA ASN A 147 -13.84 15.45 -0.45
C ASN A 147 -12.76 14.37 -0.34
N GLN A 148 -11.58 14.76 0.11
CA GLN A 148 -10.51 13.83 0.41
C GLN A 148 -10.64 13.31 1.85
N PRO A 149 -10.43 12.00 2.13
CA PRO A 149 -10.32 11.54 3.49
C PRO A 149 -9.12 12.22 4.16
N ALA A 150 -9.27 12.60 5.42
CA ALA A 150 -8.15 13.12 6.18
C ALA A 150 -6.99 12.10 6.17
N PRO A 151 -5.72 12.56 6.04
CA PRO A 151 -4.57 11.70 6.12
C PRO A 151 -4.62 10.94 7.46
N GLN A 152 -4.79 9.63 7.41
CA GLN A 152 -4.63 8.82 8.61
C GLN A 152 -3.15 8.81 8.96
N PRO A 153 -2.74 9.32 10.15
CA PRO A 153 -1.37 9.18 10.58
C PRO A 153 -1.04 7.69 10.60
N ALA A 154 0.08 7.33 9.98
CA ALA A 154 0.63 5.99 10.14
C ALA A 154 0.68 5.71 11.65
N ALA A 155 0.06 4.61 12.09
CA ALA A 155 0.17 4.20 13.48
C ALA A 155 1.65 4.13 13.80
N ALA A 156 2.13 5.06 14.63
CA ALA A 156 3.49 5.07 15.07
C ALA A 156 3.73 3.74 15.78
N ASN A 157 4.50 2.88 15.15
CA ASN A 157 4.94 1.64 15.74
C ASN A 157 6.02 2.00 16.78
N ASP A 158 5.55 2.55 17.91
CA ASP A 158 6.41 2.95 19.01
C ASP A 158 6.87 1.68 19.76
N ASN A 159 7.66 0.87 19.07
CA ASN A 159 8.45 -0.19 19.67
C ASN A 159 9.73 0.39 20.37
N ARG A 160 9.62 1.58 20.92
CA ARG A 160 10.53 1.98 22.00
C ARG A 160 10.15 1.15 23.21
N ARG A 161 10.87 0.05 23.40
CA ARG A 161 11.02 -0.55 24.71
C ARG A 161 11.37 0.59 25.65
N THR A 162 10.44 1.00 26.49
CA THR A 162 10.74 1.76 27.68
C THR A 162 11.74 0.91 28.46
N ALA A 163 13.00 1.32 28.45
CA ALA A 163 13.98 0.79 29.35
C ALA A 163 13.41 1.03 30.77
N ALA A 164 13.04 -0.05 31.45
CA ALA A 164 12.66 0.00 32.83
C ALA A 164 13.87 0.57 33.59
N SER A 165 13.72 1.79 34.07
CA SER A 165 14.66 2.36 35.03
C SER A 165 14.56 1.52 36.30
N ASN A 166 15.64 0.79 36.55
CA ASN A 166 15.78 -0.04 37.73
C ASN A 166 16.27 0.90 38.86
N ASP A 167 15.34 1.68 39.44
CA ASP A 167 15.61 2.42 40.66
C ASP A 167 15.48 1.47 41.85
N ASN A 168 16.57 0.72 42.10
CA ASN A 168 16.82 0.04 43.37
C ASN A 168 17.19 1.08 44.42
N LYS A 169 16.18 1.62 45.12
CA LYS A 169 16.36 2.32 46.36
C LYS A 169 16.06 1.35 47.50
N PRO A 170 17.04 1.02 48.39
CA PRO A 170 16.75 0.19 49.53
C PRO A 170 15.95 1.00 50.54
N ALA A 171 14.75 0.59 50.85
CA ALA A 171 13.97 1.10 51.97
C ALA A 171 14.46 0.48 53.28
N ALA A 172 14.84 1.37 54.21
CA ALA A 172 15.27 1.05 55.52
C ALA A 172 14.24 0.31 56.35
N ALA A 173 14.73 -0.61 57.17
CA ALA A 173 13.98 -1.37 58.15
C ALA A 173 13.30 -0.44 59.21
N ALA A 174 12.02 -0.69 59.43
CA ALA A 174 11.36 -0.29 60.66
C ALA A 174 10.78 -1.55 61.36
N ALA A 175 11.37 -1.87 62.45
CA ALA A 175 10.91 -2.89 63.40
C ALA A 175 9.61 -2.45 64.05
N GLY A 176 8.65 -3.36 64.13
CA GLY A 176 7.41 -3.16 64.83
C GLY A 176 6.83 -4.52 65.27
N THR A 177 7.19 -4.94 66.42
CA THR A 177 6.64 -6.04 67.21
C THR A 177 5.15 -5.84 67.47
N THR A 178 4.31 -6.86 67.26
CA THR A 178 3.20 -7.22 68.18
C THR A 178 2.64 -8.61 67.89
N ARG A 179 2.92 -9.50 68.78
CA ARG A 179 2.12 -10.53 69.52
C ARG A 179 0.87 -11.10 68.81
N ARG A 180 0.97 -12.39 68.66
CA ARG A 180 -0.21 -13.29 68.58
C ARG A 180 -0.90 -13.38 69.94
N PRO A 181 -2.19 -13.63 70.01
CA PRO A 181 -2.75 -14.54 71.02
C PRO A 181 -3.47 -15.73 70.35
N TRP A 182 -3.24 -16.78 71.02
CA TRP A 182 -3.80 -18.11 71.05
C TRP A 182 -5.33 -18.16 71.18
N GLY A 183 -5.90 -19.29 70.76
CA GLY A 183 -7.23 -19.71 71.16
C GLY A 183 -7.75 -20.93 70.43
N SER A 184 -7.51 -22.07 70.98
CA SER A 184 -8.08 -23.40 70.93
C SER A 184 -9.62 -23.45 70.76
N LYS A 185 -10.14 -24.28 69.96
CA LYS A 185 -10.74 -25.61 70.13
C LYS A 185 -11.33 -26.04 68.78
#